data_8716648ed757df0c1543feaca9f3ba2d
#
_entry.id   8716648ed757df0c1543feaca9f3ba2d
#
_cell.length_a   1.000
_cell.length_b   1.000
_cell.length_c   1.000
_cell.angle_alpha   90.00
_cell.angle_beta   90.00
_cell.angle_gamma   90.00
#
_symmetry.space_group_name_H-M   'P 1'
#
loop_
_entity.id
_entity.type
_entity.pdbx_description
1 polymer ?
#
loop_
_entity_poly.entity_id
_entity_poly.type
_entity_poly.pdbx_seq_one_letter_code
_entity_poly.pdbx_strand_id
1 'polypeptide(L)'
;MPRRSRSTTAARVVSIVLHPFLVLAALALLAAWRVDPASLARTTSGIGVAIAIVSLFIWQRRRGGHWQTVDASRRQERPLLYVLALLYVLALLIAGGYWLWMGGRASATSNGVLAAVAMLCVAGITNRWIKLSLHMASLSFAGVAAWPLCSAAAIVALATIPLLGWARLKMARHTVPEVLGGIVLGLLSGATLLAAG
;
A
#
# COMPACT_ATOMS: atom_id res chain seq x y z
N MET A 1 32.25 3.80 -12.09
CA MET A 1 30.95 3.62 -11.41
C MET A 1 31.10 2.51 -10.38
N PRO A 2 30.83 2.73 -9.09
CA PRO A 2 30.96 1.68 -8.08
C PRO A 2 29.96 0.57 -8.39
N ARG A 3 30.41 -0.68 -8.46
CA ARG A 3 29.57 -1.87 -8.63
C ARG A 3 28.57 -1.92 -7.48
N ARG A 4 27.28 -1.78 -7.79
CA ARG A 4 26.21 -1.98 -6.81
C ARG A 4 26.34 -3.38 -6.21
N SER A 5 26.45 -3.47 -4.90
CA SER A 5 26.51 -4.75 -4.18
C SER A 5 25.29 -5.61 -4.54
N ARG A 6 25.49 -6.92 -4.75
CA ARG A 6 24.40 -7.89 -5.00
C ARG A 6 23.28 -7.77 -3.95
N SER A 7 23.64 -7.51 -2.69
CA SER A 7 22.67 -7.33 -1.60
C SER A 7 21.77 -6.09 -1.77
N THR A 8 22.29 -4.99 -2.34
CA THR A 8 21.50 -3.78 -2.62
C THR A 8 20.52 -4.03 -3.77
N THR A 9 20.91 -4.83 -4.75
CA THR A 9 20.02 -5.23 -5.86
C THR A 9 18.89 -6.11 -5.35
N ALA A 10 19.19 -7.11 -4.51
CA ALA A 10 18.18 -7.97 -3.88
C ALA A 10 17.19 -7.16 -3.03
N ALA A 11 17.69 -6.24 -2.18
CA ALA A 11 16.83 -5.35 -1.37
C ALA A 11 15.88 -4.50 -2.25
N ARG A 12 16.36 -4.03 -3.40
CA ARG A 12 15.52 -3.30 -4.35
C ARG A 12 14.43 -4.18 -4.96
N VAL A 13 14.76 -5.40 -5.39
CA VAL A 13 13.78 -6.35 -5.93
C VAL A 13 12.71 -6.65 -4.90
N VAL A 14 13.08 -6.97 -3.66
CA VAL A 14 12.14 -7.19 -2.56
C VAL A 14 11.21 -6.00 -2.37
N SER A 15 11.75 -4.77 -2.34
CA SER A 15 10.95 -3.56 -2.18
C SER A 15 10.01 -3.28 -3.35
N ILE A 16 10.34 -3.70 -4.56
CA ILE A 16 9.48 -3.55 -5.74
C ILE A 16 8.38 -4.60 -5.71
N VAL A 17 8.71 -5.86 -5.45
CA VAL A 17 7.73 -6.95 -5.38
C VAL A 17 6.72 -6.74 -4.25
N LEU A 18 7.20 -6.29 -3.07
CA LEU A 18 6.38 -5.97 -1.90
C LEU A 18 6.02 -4.47 -1.85
N HIS A 19 5.79 -3.86 -3.02
CA HIS A 19 5.36 -2.47 -3.08
C HIS A 19 3.95 -2.30 -2.51
N PRO A 20 3.65 -1.23 -1.73
CA PRO A 20 2.35 -1.02 -1.09
C PRO A 20 1.17 -1.21 -2.04
N PHE A 21 1.26 -0.64 -3.25
CA PHE A 21 0.20 -0.76 -4.25
C PHE A 21 0.00 -2.20 -4.72
N LEU A 22 1.07 -2.97 -4.91
CA LEU A 22 0.97 -4.38 -5.32
C LEU A 22 0.37 -5.23 -4.20
N VAL A 23 0.81 -5.00 -2.96
CA VAL A 23 0.32 -5.73 -1.78
C VAL A 23 -1.17 -5.45 -1.56
N LEU A 24 -1.59 -4.17 -1.58
CA LEU A 24 -2.99 -3.80 -1.39
C LEU A 24 -3.86 -4.23 -2.58
N ALA A 25 -3.34 -4.18 -3.80
CA ALA A 25 -4.03 -4.69 -4.98
C ALA A 25 -4.25 -6.21 -4.89
N ALA A 26 -3.23 -6.97 -4.48
CA ALA A 26 -3.34 -8.41 -4.28
C ALA A 26 -4.36 -8.76 -3.18
N LEU A 27 -4.38 -8.01 -2.07
CA LEU A 27 -5.38 -8.16 -1.02
C LEU A 27 -6.80 -7.87 -1.54
N ALA A 28 -6.98 -6.78 -2.30
CA ALA A 28 -8.28 -6.43 -2.87
C ALA A 28 -8.79 -7.49 -3.86
N LEU A 29 -7.91 -8.04 -4.69
CA LEU A 29 -8.24 -9.14 -5.61
C LEU A 29 -8.59 -10.43 -4.85
N LEU A 30 -7.84 -10.75 -3.79
CA LEU A 30 -8.12 -11.89 -2.93
C LEU A 30 -9.49 -11.73 -2.25
N ALA A 31 -9.80 -10.55 -1.74
CA ALA A 31 -11.08 -10.26 -1.11
C ALA A 31 -12.23 -10.38 -2.13
N ALA A 32 -12.09 -9.77 -3.32
CA ALA A 32 -13.08 -9.88 -4.38
C ALA A 32 -13.31 -11.35 -4.78
N TRP A 33 -12.24 -12.12 -4.95
CA TRP A 33 -12.35 -13.53 -5.32
C TRP A 33 -13.04 -14.39 -4.25
N ARG A 34 -12.78 -14.11 -2.96
CA ARG A 34 -13.29 -14.94 -1.84
C ARG A 34 -14.68 -14.52 -1.37
N VAL A 35 -14.99 -13.23 -1.40
CA VAL A 35 -16.21 -12.67 -0.79
C VAL A 35 -17.28 -12.37 -1.85
N ASP A 36 -16.89 -11.82 -2.98
CA ASP A 36 -17.78 -11.45 -4.09
C ASP A 36 -17.12 -11.69 -5.44
N PRO A 37 -17.10 -12.95 -5.94
CA PRO A 37 -16.52 -13.29 -7.22
C PRO A 37 -17.12 -12.51 -8.41
N ALA A 38 -18.38 -12.08 -8.31
CA ALA A 38 -19.02 -11.28 -9.35
C ALA A 38 -18.42 -9.87 -9.48
N SER A 39 -17.79 -9.36 -8.42
CA SER A 39 -17.09 -8.08 -8.43
C SER A 39 -15.66 -8.17 -8.98
N LEU A 40 -15.12 -9.36 -9.21
CA LEU A 40 -13.70 -9.56 -9.56
C LEU A 40 -13.30 -8.80 -10.83
N ALA A 41 -14.11 -8.84 -11.87
CA ALA A 41 -13.84 -8.12 -13.13
C ALA A 41 -13.80 -6.60 -12.91
N ARG A 42 -14.74 -6.05 -12.14
CA ARG A 42 -14.79 -4.62 -11.78
C ARG A 42 -13.60 -4.22 -10.93
N THR A 43 -13.26 -5.02 -9.93
CA THR A 43 -12.09 -4.79 -9.06
C THR A 43 -10.80 -4.81 -9.86
N THR A 44 -10.62 -5.79 -10.73
CA THR A 44 -9.45 -5.90 -11.62
C THR A 44 -9.34 -4.69 -12.55
N SER A 45 -10.45 -4.29 -13.18
CA SER A 45 -10.49 -3.12 -14.06
C SER A 45 -10.16 -1.83 -13.28
N GLY A 46 -10.74 -1.64 -12.10
CA GLY A 46 -10.47 -0.48 -11.24
C GLY A 46 -9.00 -0.38 -10.83
N ILE A 47 -8.39 -1.50 -10.42
CA ILE A 47 -6.96 -1.56 -10.11
C ILE A 47 -6.11 -1.25 -11.35
N GLY A 48 -6.47 -1.81 -12.51
CA GLY A 48 -5.77 -1.57 -13.78
C GLY A 48 -5.79 -0.09 -14.17
N VAL A 49 -6.95 0.55 -14.07
CA VAL A 49 -7.11 2.00 -14.32
C VAL A 49 -6.28 2.82 -13.34
N ALA A 50 -6.31 2.50 -12.04
CA ALA A 50 -5.53 3.21 -11.03
C ALA A 50 -4.02 3.09 -11.30
N ILE A 51 -3.54 1.89 -11.63
CA ILE A 51 -2.13 1.66 -12.01
C ILE A 51 -1.76 2.46 -13.26
N ALA A 52 -2.63 2.47 -14.28
CA ALA A 52 -2.40 3.20 -15.52
C ALA A 52 -2.28 4.72 -15.27
N ILE A 53 -3.20 5.30 -14.46
CA ILE A 53 -3.18 6.72 -14.11
C ILE A 53 -1.89 7.08 -13.36
N VAL A 54 -1.53 6.30 -12.34
CA VAL A 54 -0.30 6.54 -11.55
C VAL A 54 0.95 6.40 -12.43
N SER A 55 0.98 5.36 -13.28
CA SER A 55 2.11 5.13 -14.19
C SER A 55 2.27 6.26 -15.20
N LEU A 56 1.17 6.70 -15.80
CA LEU A 56 1.16 7.83 -16.75
C LEU A 56 1.63 9.13 -16.09
N PHE A 57 1.16 9.39 -14.86
CA PHE A 57 1.58 10.56 -14.11
C PHE A 57 3.08 10.53 -13.79
N ILE A 58 3.60 9.40 -13.29
CA ILE A 58 5.04 9.24 -13.02
C ILE A 58 5.85 9.42 -14.29
N TRP A 59 5.38 8.86 -15.41
CA TRP A 59 6.03 8.97 -16.70
C TRP A 59 6.08 10.42 -17.22
N GLN A 60 4.98 11.17 -17.14
CA GLN A 60 4.92 12.59 -17.50
C GLN A 60 5.89 13.43 -16.64
N ARG A 61 5.93 13.18 -15.32
CA ARG A 61 6.82 13.90 -14.41
C ARG A 61 8.30 13.61 -14.65
N ARG A 62 8.62 12.38 -15.04
CA ARG A 62 9.99 12.01 -15.42
C ARG A 62 10.40 12.64 -16.73
N ARG A 63 9.52 12.66 -17.75
CA ARG A 63 9.80 13.34 -19.03
C ARG A 63 10.01 14.84 -18.88
N GLY A 64 9.26 15.49 -18.00
CA GLY A 64 9.42 16.90 -17.69
C GLY A 64 10.65 17.26 -16.84
N GLY A 65 11.53 16.29 -16.51
CA GLY A 65 12.72 16.51 -15.70
C GLY A 65 12.47 16.83 -14.22
N HIS A 66 11.19 16.85 -13.80
CA HIS A 66 10.79 17.20 -12.44
C HIS A 66 11.12 16.10 -11.40
N TRP A 67 11.28 14.86 -11.85
CA TRP A 67 11.60 13.70 -11.00
C TRP A 67 12.80 12.92 -11.53
N GLN A 68 13.78 12.71 -10.67
CA GLN A 68 14.95 11.90 -10.99
C GLN A 68 14.82 10.45 -10.52
N THR A 69 13.90 10.17 -9.59
CA THR A 69 13.69 8.83 -9.03
C THR A 69 12.20 8.49 -8.97
N VAL A 70 11.87 7.20 -9.19
CA VAL A 70 10.47 6.72 -9.19
C VAL A 70 9.83 6.80 -7.79
N ASP A 71 10.63 6.71 -6.73
CA ASP A 71 10.17 6.68 -5.34
C ASP A 71 10.30 8.03 -4.63
N ALA A 72 10.46 9.14 -5.39
CA ALA A 72 10.55 10.52 -4.89
C ALA A 72 11.45 10.61 -3.64
N SER A 73 12.66 10.09 -3.75
CA SER A 73 13.60 10.00 -2.62
C SER A 73 14.11 11.34 -2.16
N ARG A 74 13.98 12.38 -2.96
CA ARG A 74 14.37 13.75 -2.59
C ARG A 74 13.27 14.43 -1.80
N ARG A 75 13.64 15.17 -0.76
CA ARG A 75 12.70 15.88 0.13
C ARG A 75 11.79 16.85 -0.63
N GLN A 76 12.26 17.43 -1.72
CA GLN A 76 11.51 18.36 -2.58
C GLN A 76 10.42 17.69 -3.44
N GLU A 77 10.52 16.38 -3.70
CA GLU A 77 9.56 15.60 -4.48
C GLU A 77 8.38 15.07 -3.64
N ARG A 78 8.53 15.09 -2.30
CA ARG A 78 7.57 14.52 -1.34
C ARG A 78 6.21 15.21 -1.31
N PRO A 79 6.10 16.56 -1.36
CA PRO A 79 4.78 17.21 -1.31
C PRO A 79 3.86 16.73 -2.42
N LEU A 80 4.41 16.46 -3.59
CA LEU A 80 3.64 16.00 -4.73
C LEU A 80 3.20 14.53 -4.60
N LEU A 81 4.01 13.68 -3.96
CA LEU A 81 3.58 12.32 -3.59
C LEU A 81 2.42 12.33 -2.59
N TYR A 82 2.42 13.27 -1.65
CA TYR A 82 1.30 13.44 -0.72
C TYR A 82 0.04 13.91 -1.43
N VAL A 83 0.16 14.84 -2.37
CA VAL A 83 -0.98 15.27 -3.22
C VAL A 83 -1.53 14.10 -4.01
N LEU A 84 -0.67 13.27 -4.62
CA LEU A 84 -1.10 12.07 -5.33
C LEU A 84 -1.74 11.03 -4.43
N ALA A 85 -1.13 10.77 -3.26
CA ALA A 85 -1.70 9.88 -2.27
C ALA A 85 -3.06 10.40 -1.79
N LEU A 86 -3.18 11.72 -1.57
CA LEU A 86 -4.43 12.36 -1.18
C LEU A 86 -5.49 12.26 -2.28
N LEU A 87 -5.12 12.52 -3.54
CA LEU A 87 -6.03 12.37 -4.69
C LEU A 87 -6.47 10.92 -4.87
N TYR A 88 -5.57 9.95 -4.66
CA TYR A 88 -5.89 8.55 -4.70
C TYR A 88 -6.85 8.15 -3.56
N VAL A 89 -6.58 8.63 -2.34
CA VAL A 89 -7.48 8.44 -1.18
C VAL A 89 -8.84 9.08 -1.44
N LEU A 90 -8.86 10.31 -2.00
CA LEU A 90 -10.11 11.00 -2.34
C LEU A 90 -10.88 10.23 -3.43
N ALA A 91 -10.22 9.71 -4.44
CA ALA A 91 -10.84 8.88 -5.47
C ALA A 91 -11.44 7.58 -4.89
N LEU A 92 -10.73 6.94 -3.93
CA LEU A 92 -11.25 5.77 -3.23
C LEU A 92 -12.44 6.11 -2.33
N LEU A 93 -12.42 7.27 -1.66
CA LEU A 93 -13.53 7.76 -0.85
C LEU A 93 -14.76 8.08 -1.70
N ILE A 94 -14.57 8.72 -2.85
CA ILE A 94 -15.65 9.00 -3.82
C ILE A 94 -16.21 7.69 -4.37
N ALA A 95 -15.36 6.76 -4.78
CA ALA A 95 -15.77 5.46 -5.30
C ALA A 95 -16.49 4.63 -4.23
N GLY A 96 -15.98 4.62 -3.01
CA GLY A 96 -16.59 3.95 -1.86
C GLY A 96 -17.92 4.59 -1.46
N GLY A 97 -17.99 5.92 -1.42
CA GLY A 97 -19.22 6.67 -1.14
C GLY A 97 -20.28 6.45 -2.21
N TYR A 98 -19.90 6.49 -3.49
CA TYR A 98 -20.80 6.16 -4.60
C TYR A 98 -21.33 4.74 -4.50
N TRP A 99 -20.46 3.78 -4.18
CA TRP A 99 -20.84 2.38 -4.02
C TRP A 99 -21.82 2.17 -2.85
N LEU A 100 -21.58 2.83 -1.72
CA LEU A 100 -22.51 2.83 -0.56
C LEU A 100 -23.86 3.47 -0.93
N TRP A 101 -23.84 4.58 -1.66
CA TRP A 101 -25.05 5.27 -2.11
C TRP A 101 -25.89 4.43 -3.08
N MET A 102 -25.24 3.63 -3.93
CA MET A 102 -25.91 2.69 -4.85
C MET A 102 -26.49 1.45 -4.17
N GLY A 103 -26.60 1.46 -2.82
CA GLY A 103 -27.21 0.38 -2.06
C GLY A 103 -26.26 -0.76 -1.69
N GLY A 104 -24.95 -0.56 -1.89
CA GLY A 104 -23.93 -1.47 -1.38
C GLY A 104 -23.92 -1.41 0.14
N ARG A 105 -24.52 -2.41 0.79
CA ARG A 105 -24.40 -2.57 2.23
C ARG A 105 -22.94 -2.74 2.60
N ALA A 106 -22.58 -2.34 3.82
CA ALA A 106 -21.25 -2.58 4.37
C ALA A 106 -20.85 -4.04 4.12
N SER A 107 -19.93 -4.25 3.18
CA SER A 107 -19.39 -5.57 2.86
C SER A 107 -17.98 -5.67 3.40
N ALA A 108 -17.50 -6.88 3.61
CA ALA A 108 -16.11 -7.09 4.04
C ALA A 108 -15.11 -6.38 3.12
N THR A 109 -15.42 -6.28 1.81
CA THR A 109 -14.57 -5.57 0.84
C THR A 109 -14.59 -4.06 1.07
N SER A 110 -15.76 -3.45 1.31
CA SER A 110 -15.84 -1.99 1.58
C SER A 110 -15.21 -1.63 2.91
N ASN A 111 -15.41 -2.44 3.94
CA ASN A 111 -14.75 -2.26 5.24
C ASN A 111 -13.23 -2.36 5.10
N GLY A 112 -12.72 -3.30 4.30
CA GLY A 112 -11.31 -3.44 3.99
C GLY A 112 -10.72 -2.22 3.27
N VAL A 113 -11.45 -1.65 2.29
CA VAL A 113 -11.04 -0.43 1.59
C VAL A 113 -11.02 0.76 2.54
N LEU A 114 -12.07 0.93 3.37
CA LEU A 114 -12.13 2.00 4.36
C LEU A 114 -10.99 1.91 5.38
N ALA A 115 -10.70 0.71 5.89
CA ALA A 115 -9.60 0.49 6.82
C ALA A 115 -8.23 0.80 6.18
N ALA A 116 -8.01 0.40 4.92
CA ALA A 116 -6.79 0.72 4.20
C ALA A 116 -6.64 2.24 3.97
N VAL A 117 -7.73 2.92 3.62
CA VAL A 117 -7.75 4.39 3.47
C VAL A 117 -7.47 5.07 4.81
N ALA A 118 -8.12 4.66 5.88
CA ALA A 118 -7.88 5.20 7.22
C ALA A 118 -6.41 5.01 7.64
N MET A 119 -5.83 3.83 7.42
CA MET A 119 -4.41 3.55 7.65
C MET A 119 -3.50 4.52 6.86
N LEU A 120 -3.80 4.74 5.58
CA LEU A 120 -3.00 5.66 4.74
C LEU A 120 -3.14 7.11 5.22
N CYS A 121 -4.33 7.54 5.66
CA CYS A 121 -4.54 8.86 6.25
C CYS A 121 -3.74 9.03 7.54
N VAL A 122 -3.80 8.06 8.45
CA VAL A 122 -3.02 8.07 9.70
C VAL A 122 -1.52 8.11 9.39
N ALA A 123 -1.05 7.29 8.45
CA ALA A 123 0.34 7.31 8.01
C ALA A 123 0.73 8.67 7.44
N GLY A 124 -0.12 9.29 6.62
CA GLY A 124 0.12 10.63 6.04
C GLY A 124 0.21 11.72 7.10
N ILE A 125 -0.69 11.71 8.07
CA ILE A 125 -0.71 12.65 9.20
C ILE A 125 0.54 12.46 10.06
N THR A 126 0.81 11.22 10.48
CA THR A 126 1.96 10.88 11.34
C THR A 126 3.30 11.21 10.66
N ASN A 127 3.35 11.15 9.35
CA ASN A 127 4.54 11.41 8.55
C ASN A 127 5.03 12.88 8.63
N ARG A 128 4.25 13.77 9.26
CA ARG A 128 4.69 15.15 9.61
C ARG A 128 5.77 15.12 10.69
N TRP A 129 5.71 14.16 11.60
CA TRP A 129 6.62 14.02 12.74
C TRP A 129 7.57 12.84 12.58
N ILE A 130 7.04 11.67 12.21
CA ILE A 130 7.78 10.41 12.05
C ILE A 130 7.51 9.87 10.65
N LYS A 131 8.57 9.64 9.88
CA LYS A 131 8.49 9.10 8.52
C LYS A 131 8.18 7.60 8.54
N LEU A 132 6.94 7.23 8.78
CA LEU A 132 6.53 5.83 8.80
C LEU A 132 6.77 5.12 7.45
N SER A 133 7.15 3.85 7.52
CA SER A 133 7.32 3.02 6.32
C SER A 133 5.98 2.50 5.81
N LEU A 134 5.44 3.09 4.75
CA LEU A 134 4.20 2.63 4.11
C LEU A 134 4.31 1.20 3.58
N HIS A 135 5.50 0.75 3.16
CA HIS A 135 5.72 -0.64 2.75
C HIS A 135 5.44 -1.61 3.90
N MET A 136 5.94 -1.27 5.09
CA MET A 136 5.72 -2.11 6.27
C MET A 136 4.26 -2.07 6.71
N ALA A 137 3.65 -0.87 6.73
CA ALA A 137 2.25 -0.71 7.11
C ALA A 137 1.32 -1.52 6.18
N SER A 138 1.49 -1.40 4.87
CA SER A 138 0.66 -2.12 3.90
C SER A 138 0.84 -3.64 3.96
N LEU A 139 2.07 -4.13 4.14
CA LEU A 139 2.33 -5.56 4.24
C LEU A 139 1.76 -6.15 5.54
N SER A 140 1.94 -5.47 6.67
CA SER A 140 1.41 -5.91 7.97
C SER A 140 -0.12 -5.86 8.00
N PHE A 141 -0.72 -4.80 7.44
CA PHE A 141 -2.17 -4.70 7.26
C PHE A 141 -2.70 -5.86 6.41
N ALA A 142 -2.08 -6.11 5.25
CA ALA A 142 -2.50 -7.17 4.35
C ALA A 142 -2.38 -8.55 5.00
N GLY A 143 -1.33 -8.79 5.78
CA GLY A 143 -1.15 -10.05 6.51
C GLY A 143 -2.28 -10.32 7.51
N VAL A 144 -2.71 -9.31 8.26
CA VAL A 144 -3.83 -9.45 9.21
C VAL A 144 -5.15 -9.55 8.46
N ALA A 145 -5.41 -8.65 7.51
CA ALA A 145 -6.68 -8.58 6.77
C ALA A 145 -6.92 -9.82 5.88
N ALA A 146 -5.87 -10.48 5.41
CA ALA A 146 -5.98 -11.72 4.64
C ALA A 146 -6.35 -12.94 5.49
N TRP A 147 -6.24 -12.88 6.82
CA TRP A 147 -6.43 -14.04 7.69
C TRP A 147 -7.77 -14.75 7.47
N PRO A 148 -8.93 -14.07 7.50
CA PRO A 148 -10.22 -14.72 7.26
C PRO A 148 -10.44 -15.12 5.79
N LEU A 149 -9.67 -14.56 4.87
CA LEU A 149 -9.81 -14.83 3.44
C LEU A 149 -8.98 -16.04 2.99
N CYS A 150 -7.73 -16.10 3.43
CA CYS A 150 -6.78 -17.15 3.11
C CYS A 150 -5.61 -17.14 4.11
N SER A 151 -5.62 -18.06 5.07
CA SER A 151 -4.59 -18.15 6.11
C SER A 151 -3.18 -18.35 5.53
N ALA A 152 -3.05 -19.11 4.46
CA ALA A 152 -1.75 -19.30 3.79
C ALA A 152 -1.19 -17.97 3.25
N ALA A 153 -2.02 -17.14 2.61
CA ALA A 153 -1.62 -15.82 2.12
C ALA A 153 -1.24 -14.88 3.30
N ALA A 154 -2.01 -14.93 4.39
CA ALA A 154 -1.73 -14.19 5.61
C ALA A 154 -0.38 -14.57 6.21
N ILE A 155 -0.10 -15.87 6.36
CA ILE A 155 1.18 -16.38 6.88
C ILE A 155 2.34 -15.93 6.00
N VAL A 156 2.23 -16.06 4.67
CA VAL A 156 3.27 -15.61 3.73
C VAL A 156 3.52 -14.11 3.87
N ALA A 157 2.47 -13.29 3.93
CA ALA A 157 2.60 -11.84 4.10
C ALA A 157 3.32 -11.51 5.43
N LEU A 158 2.88 -12.09 6.54
CA LEU A 158 3.48 -11.85 7.86
C LEU A 158 4.93 -12.36 7.94
N ALA A 159 5.22 -13.53 7.39
CA ALA A 159 6.57 -14.11 7.35
C ALA A 159 7.55 -13.30 6.49
N THR A 160 7.06 -12.52 5.53
CA THR A 160 7.91 -11.67 4.68
C THR A 160 8.20 -10.29 5.29
N ILE A 161 7.57 -9.92 6.43
CA ILE A 161 7.83 -8.65 7.14
C ILE A 161 9.33 -8.46 7.46
N PRO A 162 10.07 -9.43 8.06
CA PRO A 162 11.49 -9.25 8.34
C PRO A 162 12.32 -9.02 7.07
N LEU A 163 12.00 -9.72 5.97
CA LEU A 163 12.68 -9.59 4.70
C LEU A 163 12.49 -8.18 4.11
N LEU A 164 11.27 -7.66 4.14
CA LEU A 164 11.00 -6.30 3.68
C LEU A 164 11.65 -5.26 4.60
N GLY A 165 11.60 -5.44 5.91
CA GLY A 165 12.27 -4.59 6.89
C GLY A 165 13.78 -4.50 6.62
N TRP A 166 14.44 -5.63 6.44
CA TRP A 166 15.83 -5.69 6.02
C TRP A 166 16.07 -4.89 4.73
N ALA A 167 15.23 -5.06 3.71
CA ALA A 167 15.37 -4.36 2.45
C ALA A 167 15.26 -2.83 2.62
N ARG A 168 14.31 -2.36 3.45
CA ARG A 168 14.12 -0.91 3.72
C ARG A 168 15.30 -0.30 4.46
N LEU A 169 15.84 -1.01 5.45
CA LEU A 169 17.03 -0.60 6.21
C LEU A 169 18.28 -0.65 5.32
N LYS A 170 18.49 -1.73 4.56
CA LYS A 170 19.65 -1.89 3.67
C LYS A 170 19.74 -0.82 2.60
N MET A 171 18.62 -0.34 2.09
CA MET A 171 18.57 0.76 1.13
C MET A 171 18.68 2.14 1.79
N ALA A 172 18.85 2.24 3.10
CA ALA A 172 18.85 3.49 3.87
C ALA A 172 17.61 4.38 3.60
N ARG A 173 16.44 3.75 3.34
CA ARG A 173 15.20 4.47 3.07
C ARG A 173 14.44 4.81 4.34
N HIS A 174 14.63 4.00 5.38
CA HIS A 174 14.00 4.14 6.69
C HIS A 174 14.98 3.76 7.80
N THR A 175 14.72 4.28 8.98
CA THR A 175 15.34 3.88 10.24
C THR A 175 14.53 2.74 10.90
N VAL A 176 15.10 2.07 11.91
CA VAL A 176 14.42 1.00 12.64
C VAL A 176 13.09 1.48 13.26
N PRO A 177 13.02 2.64 13.96
CA PRO A 177 11.75 3.13 14.49
C PRO A 177 10.69 3.40 13.41
N GLU A 178 11.09 3.88 12.24
CA GLU A 178 10.16 4.13 11.11
C GLU A 178 9.61 2.82 10.53
N VAL A 179 10.42 1.76 10.50
CA VAL A 179 10.01 0.41 10.10
C VAL A 179 9.05 -0.18 11.12
N LEU A 180 9.40 -0.14 12.40
CA LEU A 180 8.56 -0.65 13.49
C LEU A 180 7.24 0.10 13.59
N GLY A 181 7.26 1.42 13.49
CA GLY A 181 6.05 2.24 13.48
C GLY A 181 5.11 1.89 12.33
N GLY A 182 5.67 1.60 11.14
CA GLY A 182 4.89 1.10 10.02
C GLY A 182 4.25 -0.25 10.30
N ILE A 183 5.00 -1.20 10.88
CA ILE A 183 4.47 -2.52 11.28
C ILE A 183 3.31 -2.36 12.25
N VAL A 184 3.51 -1.60 13.34
CA VAL A 184 2.48 -1.38 14.37
C VAL A 184 1.21 -0.76 13.76
N LEU A 185 1.36 0.27 12.93
CA LEU A 185 0.22 0.89 12.25
C LEU A 185 -0.55 -0.13 11.40
N GLY A 186 0.14 -0.94 10.60
CA GLY A 186 -0.49 -1.94 9.75
C GLY A 186 -1.20 -3.03 10.55
N LEU A 187 -0.57 -3.55 11.61
CA LEU A 187 -1.16 -4.57 12.48
C LEU A 187 -2.43 -4.05 13.18
N LEU A 188 -2.37 -2.84 13.76
CA LEU A 188 -3.51 -2.22 14.43
C LEU A 188 -4.66 -1.97 13.45
N SER A 189 -4.38 -1.42 12.26
CA SER A 189 -5.41 -1.19 11.24
C SER A 189 -6.04 -2.49 10.74
N GLY A 190 -5.26 -3.57 10.62
CA GLY A 190 -5.78 -4.90 10.27
C GLY A 190 -6.61 -5.49 11.40
N ALA A 191 -6.18 -5.36 12.65
CA ALA A 191 -6.91 -5.83 13.82
C ALA A 191 -8.26 -5.10 13.99
N THR A 192 -8.30 -3.77 13.79
CA THR A 192 -9.55 -3.00 13.82
C THR A 192 -10.51 -3.44 12.71
N LEU A 193 -10.01 -3.77 11.52
CA LEU A 193 -10.84 -4.32 10.45
C LEU A 193 -11.47 -5.65 10.86
N LEU A 194 -10.70 -6.57 11.46
CA LEU A 194 -11.21 -7.87 11.91
C LEU A 194 -12.22 -7.74 13.06
N ALA A 195 -12.05 -6.74 13.93
CA ALA A 195 -12.97 -6.49 15.03
C ALA A 195 -14.30 -5.84 14.59
N ALA A 196 -14.32 -5.17 13.43
CA ALA A 196 -15.48 -4.49 12.89
C ALA A 196 -16.32 -5.36 11.91
N GLY A 197 -15.82 -6.52 11.51
CA GLY A 197 -16.48 -7.45 10.58
C GLY A 197 -16.90 -8.72 11.22
#